data_72abb6018d9caaa6ffdfa69b68cf87fe
#
_entry.id   72abb6018d9caaa6ffdfa69b68cf87fe
#
_cell.length_a   1.000
_cell.length_b   1.000
_cell.length_c   1.000
_cell.angle_alpha   90.00
_cell.angle_beta   90.00
_cell.angle_gamma   90.00
#
_symmetry.space_group_name_H-M   'P 1'
#
loop_
_entity.id
_entity.type
_entity.pdbx_description
1 polymer ?
#
loop_
_entity_poly.entity_id
_entity_poly.type
_entity_poly.pdbx_seq_one_letter_code
_entity_poly.pdbx_strand_id
1 'polypeptide(L)'
;MKILCLGASFTGTYLASNFANDNTIKFLTRQPSLVKDRGFDAINSIYTNEIDNTELILDTIPAIFDEAGKFLLPYEDIINSLMSSNPKTIYLHISSTSIYPSNFSSNDQGRLPIIDEDTPADPDTKRGWNRLKLENYLLDLYDNTRIIRAGGIYGPNRSLINRFINGDFSRLKADNKMVSRIHVMDLCRIILSFGKINSTISTNIVNGVDKLPSSNQETFTYIQKVTGTPMPITINQNQVIGRKITSKYAMGLLDNQYIFPTFREGFLDCISDKD
;
A
#
# COMPACT_ATOMS: atom_id res chain seq x y z
N MET A 1 -1.78 -8.69 18.20
CA MET A 1 -1.93 -9.74 17.15
C MET A 1 -0.60 -10.40 16.86
N LYS A 2 -0.63 -11.68 16.47
CA LYS A 2 0.51 -12.36 15.83
C LYS A 2 0.42 -12.18 14.32
N ILE A 3 1.42 -11.51 13.74
CA ILE A 3 1.44 -11.12 12.33
C ILE A 3 2.61 -11.79 11.62
N LEU A 4 2.34 -12.49 10.53
CA LEU A 4 3.34 -13.03 9.63
C LEU A 4 3.42 -12.17 8.37
N CYS A 5 4.53 -11.45 8.19
CA CYS A 5 4.78 -10.64 6.99
C CYS A 5 5.47 -11.48 5.92
N LEU A 6 4.89 -11.58 4.73
CA LEU A 6 5.51 -12.23 3.58
C LEU A 6 6.46 -11.24 2.89
N GLY A 7 7.76 -11.51 3.02
CA GLY A 7 8.83 -10.62 2.56
C GLY A 7 9.02 -9.38 3.45
N ALA A 8 10.22 -8.80 3.42
CA ALA A 8 10.57 -7.62 4.20
C ALA A 8 10.37 -6.34 3.37
N SER A 9 9.12 -5.99 3.11
CA SER A 9 8.75 -4.78 2.37
C SER A 9 8.86 -3.51 3.23
N PHE A 10 8.82 -2.34 2.58
CA PHE A 10 8.75 -1.05 3.27
C PHE A 10 7.56 -0.98 4.26
N THR A 11 6.38 -1.40 3.85
CA THR A 11 5.18 -1.39 4.71
C THR A 11 5.33 -2.36 5.89
N GLY A 12 5.80 -3.60 5.63
CA GLY A 12 5.98 -4.59 6.68
C GLY A 12 7.05 -4.17 7.71
N THR A 13 8.19 -3.64 7.26
CA THR A 13 9.24 -3.16 8.17
C THR A 13 8.81 -1.92 8.94
N TYR A 14 8.07 -0.99 8.33
CA TYR A 14 7.49 0.15 9.03
C TYR A 14 6.47 -0.28 10.10
N LEU A 15 5.61 -1.27 9.77
CA LEU A 15 4.68 -1.87 10.73
C LEU A 15 5.45 -2.45 11.93
N ALA A 16 6.50 -3.23 11.68
CA ALA A 16 7.31 -3.82 12.75
C ALA A 16 8.02 -2.76 13.60
N SER A 17 8.58 -1.72 12.99
CA SER A 17 9.27 -0.64 13.74
C SER A 17 8.34 0.16 14.66
N ASN A 18 7.06 0.34 14.28
CA ASN A 18 6.18 1.27 14.98
C ASN A 18 5.08 0.60 15.82
N PHE A 19 4.82 -0.71 15.61
CA PHE A 19 3.70 -1.40 16.25
C PHE A 19 4.09 -2.72 16.94
N ALA A 20 5.39 -3.01 17.11
CA ALA A 20 5.85 -4.24 17.77
C ALA A 20 5.52 -4.29 19.28
N ASN A 21 5.27 -3.16 19.93
CA ASN A 21 4.92 -3.14 21.36
C ASN A 21 3.57 -3.86 21.62
N ASP A 22 2.63 -3.76 20.69
CA ASP A 22 1.28 -4.32 20.81
C ASP A 22 1.07 -5.57 19.93
N ASN A 23 2.07 -5.93 19.11
CA ASN A 23 1.97 -7.00 18.15
C ASN A 23 3.26 -7.82 18.08
N THR A 24 3.12 -9.14 17.93
CA THR A 24 4.24 -10.01 17.59
C THR A 24 4.35 -10.09 16.07
N ILE A 25 5.42 -9.55 15.49
CA ILE A 25 5.59 -9.48 14.04
C ILE A 25 6.81 -10.28 13.62
N LYS A 26 6.60 -11.25 12.73
CA LYS A 26 7.64 -12.12 12.20
C LYS A 26 7.65 -12.05 10.67
N PHE A 27 8.83 -12.08 10.07
CA PHE A 27 9.00 -12.04 8.63
C PHE A 27 9.32 -13.44 8.08
N LEU A 28 8.56 -13.88 7.09
CA LEU A 28 8.89 -15.04 6.27
C LEU A 28 9.58 -14.54 5.00
N THR A 29 10.88 -14.83 4.86
CA THR A 29 11.72 -14.28 3.80
C THR A 29 12.81 -15.25 3.36
N ARG A 30 13.25 -15.15 2.11
CA ARG A 30 14.38 -15.93 1.58
C ARG A 30 15.73 -15.54 2.18
N GLN A 31 15.84 -14.37 2.79
CA GLN A 31 17.07 -13.81 3.35
C GLN A 31 16.84 -13.34 4.81
N PRO A 32 16.60 -14.26 5.76
CA PRO A 32 16.26 -13.88 7.14
C PRO A 32 17.41 -13.18 7.86
N SER A 33 18.67 -13.49 7.56
CA SER A 33 19.83 -12.81 8.14
C SER A 33 19.79 -11.29 7.92
N LEU A 34 19.54 -10.86 6.68
CA LEU A 34 19.44 -9.43 6.35
C LEU A 34 18.32 -8.70 7.08
N VAL A 35 17.28 -9.42 7.46
CA VAL A 35 16.14 -8.87 8.21
C VAL A 35 16.46 -8.84 9.70
N LYS A 36 17.12 -9.88 10.22
CA LYS A 36 17.60 -9.96 11.61
C LYS A 36 18.67 -8.90 11.90
N ASP A 37 19.58 -8.65 10.97
CA ASP A 37 20.61 -7.60 11.07
C ASP A 37 20.00 -6.19 11.22
N ARG A 38 18.76 -6.03 10.79
CA ARG A 38 17.96 -4.80 10.98
C ARG A 38 17.11 -4.78 12.24
N GLY A 39 17.29 -5.78 13.13
CA GLY A 39 16.59 -5.90 14.41
C GLY A 39 15.20 -6.52 14.36
N PHE A 40 14.80 -7.16 13.25
CA PHE A 40 13.48 -7.79 13.11
C PHE A 40 13.56 -9.31 13.22
N ASP A 41 12.51 -9.92 13.77
CA ASP A 41 12.39 -11.39 13.81
C ASP A 41 12.03 -11.95 12.43
N ALA A 42 12.83 -12.91 11.93
CA ALA A 42 12.68 -13.45 10.59
C ALA A 42 13.06 -14.92 10.48
N ILE A 43 12.35 -15.64 9.61
CA ILE A 43 12.55 -17.05 9.28
C ILE A 43 12.56 -17.25 7.77
N ASN A 44 13.15 -18.33 7.28
CA ASN A 44 13.19 -18.68 5.85
C ASN A 44 12.40 -19.94 5.50
N SER A 45 12.06 -20.74 6.48
CA SER A 45 11.31 -21.99 6.35
C SER A 45 10.44 -22.19 7.57
N ILE A 46 9.55 -23.16 7.51
CA ILE A 46 8.67 -23.44 8.62
C ILE A 46 9.24 -24.57 9.47
N TYR A 47 9.56 -24.20 10.68
CA TYR A 47 9.22 -25.11 11.77
C TYR A 47 7.87 -24.61 12.29
N THR A 48 6.83 -25.45 12.17
CA THR A 48 5.42 -25.10 12.43
C THR A 48 5.18 -24.37 13.74
N ASN A 49 5.98 -24.63 14.76
CA ASN A 49 5.84 -24.05 16.10
C ASN A 49 6.14 -22.54 16.17
N GLU A 50 6.89 -21.97 15.22
CA GLU A 50 7.26 -20.56 15.25
C GLU A 50 6.18 -19.60 14.72
N ILE A 51 5.30 -20.13 13.88
CA ILE A 51 4.22 -19.37 13.24
C ILE A 51 2.83 -19.84 13.62
N ASP A 52 2.75 -20.84 14.54
CA ASP A 52 1.48 -21.31 15.10
C ASP A 52 0.70 -20.15 15.73
N ASN A 53 -0.60 -20.17 15.59
CA ASN A 53 -1.51 -19.12 16.04
C ASN A 53 -1.28 -17.75 15.36
N THR A 54 -0.77 -17.72 14.13
CA THR A 54 -0.79 -16.50 13.30
C THR A 54 -2.24 -16.05 13.13
N GLU A 55 -2.51 -14.78 13.46
CA GLU A 55 -3.85 -14.18 13.33
C GLU A 55 -3.98 -13.43 12.01
N LEU A 56 -2.86 -12.86 11.51
CA LEU A 56 -2.81 -12.07 10.28
C LEU A 56 -1.59 -12.46 9.45
N ILE A 57 -1.81 -12.86 8.22
CA ILE A 57 -0.78 -12.96 7.17
C ILE A 57 -0.83 -11.65 6.37
N LEU A 58 0.24 -10.85 6.43
CA LEU A 58 0.37 -9.62 5.65
C LEU A 58 1.20 -9.91 4.39
N ASP A 59 0.53 -9.99 3.25
CA ASP A 59 1.16 -10.18 1.95
C ASP A 59 1.36 -8.85 1.22
N THR A 60 2.61 -8.52 0.95
CA THR A 60 3.02 -7.34 0.18
C THR A 60 3.80 -7.72 -1.09
N ILE A 61 3.80 -9.00 -1.46
CA ILE A 61 4.55 -9.52 -2.60
C ILE A 61 3.80 -9.17 -3.88
N PRO A 62 4.48 -8.62 -4.89
CA PRO A 62 3.86 -8.40 -6.21
C PRO A 62 3.45 -9.71 -6.87
N ALA A 63 2.44 -9.65 -7.74
CA ALA A 63 2.07 -10.80 -8.58
C ALA A 63 3.28 -11.31 -9.38
N ILE A 64 3.60 -12.58 -9.20
CA ILE A 64 4.64 -13.30 -9.91
C ILE A 64 3.98 -14.37 -10.79
N PHE A 65 4.51 -14.56 -11.99
CA PHE A 65 4.02 -15.55 -12.94
C PHE A 65 5.18 -16.44 -13.39
N ASP A 66 4.90 -17.70 -13.63
CA ASP A 66 5.82 -18.59 -14.33
C ASP A 66 5.82 -18.33 -15.86
N GLU A 67 6.63 -19.09 -16.58
CA GLU A 67 6.74 -18.97 -18.03
C GLU A 67 5.44 -19.34 -18.77
N ALA A 68 4.58 -20.16 -18.17
CA ALA A 68 3.28 -20.53 -18.70
C ALA A 68 2.17 -19.51 -18.36
N GLY A 69 2.49 -18.47 -17.56
CA GLY A 69 1.54 -17.45 -17.13
C GLY A 69 0.66 -17.85 -15.95
N LYS A 70 1.02 -18.91 -15.22
CA LYS A 70 0.38 -19.32 -13.97
C LYS A 70 0.93 -18.47 -12.81
N PHE A 71 0.09 -18.13 -11.85
CA PHE A 71 0.54 -17.48 -10.62
C PHE A 71 1.49 -18.38 -9.84
N LEU A 72 2.57 -17.75 -9.37
CA LEU A 72 3.43 -18.31 -8.34
C LEU A 72 3.12 -17.58 -7.04
N LEU A 73 2.54 -18.27 -6.08
CA LEU A 73 2.41 -17.79 -4.72
C LEU A 73 3.65 -18.22 -3.94
N PRO A 74 4.56 -17.29 -3.59
CA PRO A 74 5.63 -17.61 -2.69
C PRO A 74 5.07 -18.13 -1.36
N TYR A 75 5.63 -19.24 -0.88
CA TYR A 75 5.21 -19.85 0.40
C TYR A 75 3.80 -20.44 0.42
N GLU A 76 3.24 -20.85 -0.74
CA GLU A 76 1.88 -21.37 -0.85
C GLU A 76 1.62 -22.55 0.12
N ASP A 77 2.52 -23.52 0.20
CA ASP A 77 2.37 -24.68 1.11
C ASP A 77 2.29 -24.24 2.57
N ILE A 78 3.06 -23.23 2.94
CA ILE A 78 3.10 -22.65 4.27
C ILE A 78 1.78 -21.96 4.60
N ILE A 79 1.32 -21.12 3.67
CA ILE A 79 0.07 -20.39 3.82
C ILE A 79 -1.10 -21.37 3.92
N ASN A 80 -1.14 -22.39 3.05
CA ASN A 80 -2.17 -23.42 3.07
C ASN A 80 -2.20 -24.17 4.39
N SER A 81 -1.03 -24.54 4.93
CA SER A 81 -0.93 -25.20 6.24
C SER A 81 -1.45 -24.31 7.37
N LEU A 82 -1.07 -23.02 7.39
CA LEU A 82 -1.53 -22.07 8.39
C LEU A 82 -3.04 -21.82 8.31
N MET A 83 -3.56 -21.58 7.10
CA MET A 83 -4.99 -21.33 6.89
C MET A 83 -5.85 -22.56 7.25
N SER A 84 -5.33 -23.76 7.00
CA SER A 84 -6.01 -25.02 7.36
C SER A 84 -5.98 -25.29 8.87
N SER A 85 -4.87 -25.00 9.54
CA SER A 85 -4.73 -25.24 10.99
C SER A 85 -5.44 -24.15 11.82
N ASN A 86 -5.59 -22.94 11.29
CA ASN A 86 -6.30 -21.86 11.95
C ASN A 86 -7.24 -21.14 10.95
N PRO A 87 -8.47 -21.63 10.77
CA PRO A 87 -9.44 -21.04 9.84
C PRO A 87 -9.84 -19.58 10.15
N LYS A 88 -9.46 -19.05 11.30
CA LYS A 88 -9.69 -17.64 11.68
C LYS A 88 -8.56 -16.72 11.24
N THR A 89 -7.45 -17.24 10.74
CA THR A 89 -6.35 -16.42 10.20
C THR A 89 -6.87 -15.57 9.04
N ILE A 90 -6.55 -14.29 9.08
CA ILE A 90 -6.85 -13.36 7.97
C ILE A 90 -5.66 -13.34 7.02
N TYR A 91 -5.92 -13.53 5.72
CA TYR A 91 -4.94 -13.27 4.66
C TYR A 91 -5.18 -11.88 4.08
N LEU A 92 -4.29 -10.93 4.35
CA LEU A 92 -4.41 -9.55 3.90
C LEU A 92 -3.35 -9.23 2.86
N HIS A 93 -3.79 -8.98 1.62
CA HIS A 93 -2.92 -8.61 0.51
C HIS A 93 -2.93 -7.09 0.25
N ILE A 94 -1.74 -6.50 0.11
CA ILE A 94 -1.60 -5.10 -0.31
C ILE A 94 -1.53 -5.04 -1.84
N SER A 95 -2.66 -4.74 -2.44
CA SER A 95 -2.81 -4.50 -3.87
C SER A 95 -2.55 -3.03 -4.22
N SER A 96 -3.13 -2.55 -5.30
CA SER A 96 -2.91 -1.17 -5.77
C SER A 96 -4.15 -0.61 -6.45
N THR A 97 -4.34 0.69 -6.34
CA THR A 97 -5.35 1.43 -7.10
C THR A 97 -5.13 1.39 -8.63
N SER A 98 -4.04 0.80 -9.12
CA SER A 98 -3.82 0.60 -10.55
C SER A 98 -4.78 -0.39 -11.22
N ILE A 99 -5.63 -1.06 -10.45
CA ILE A 99 -6.70 -1.92 -10.97
C ILE A 99 -7.90 -1.11 -11.49
N TYR A 100 -8.01 0.15 -11.13
CA TYR A 100 -9.04 1.04 -11.64
C TYR A 100 -8.58 1.72 -12.93
N PRO A 101 -9.51 2.07 -13.85
CA PRO A 101 -9.16 2.81 -15.07
C PRO A 101 -8.53 4.17 -14.72
N SER A 102 -7.60 4.64 -15.54
CA SER A 102 -6.84 5.86 -15.29
C SER A 102 -6.80 6.84 -16.46
N ASN A 103 -7.30 6.48 -17.63
CA ASN A 103 -7.26 7.28 -18.86
C ASN A 103 -8.43 8.27 -18.94
N PHE A 104 -8.57 9.13 -17.91
CA PHE A 104 -9.56 10.19 -17.93
C PHE A 104 -8.90 11.55 -18.10
N SER A 105 -9.59 12.43 -18.82
CA SER A 105 -9.30 13.87 -18.84
C SER A 105 -10.40 14.61 -18.10
N SER A 106 -10.08 15.74 -17.50
CA SER A 106 -11.10 16.60 -16.88
C SER A 106 -12.13 17.05 -17.92
N ASN A 107 -13.39 17.09 -17.50
CA ASN A 107 -14.46 17.66 -18.32
C ASN A 107 -14.32 19.19 -18.45
N ASP A 108 -15.25 19.84 -19.18
CA ASP A 108 -15.26 21.30 -19.42
C ASP A 108 -15.34 22.12 -18.10
N GLN A 109 -15.75 21.50 -17.00
CA GLN A 109 -15.79 22.10 -15.66
C GLN A 109 -14.51 21.80 -14.85
N GLY A 110 -13.48 21.19 -15.45
CA GLY A 110 -12.24 20.81 -14.78
C GLY A 110 -12.37 19.62 -13.82
N ARG A 111 -13.48 18.84 -13.88
CA ARG A 111 -13.76 17.74 -12.96
C ARG A 111 -13.24 16.41 -13.51
N LEU A 112 -12.63 15.62 -12.62
CA LEU A 112 -12.26 14.23 -12.85
C LEU A 112 -13.27 13.28 -12.17
N PRO A 113 -13.39 12.03 -12.67
CA PRO A 113 -14.21 11.03 -11.99
C PRO A 113 -13.66 10.74 -10.59
N ILE A 114 -14.60 10.47 -9.67
CA ILE A 114 -14.31 9.97 -8.32
C ILE A 114 -14.50 8.46 -8.39
N ILE A 115 -13.50 7.74 -7.94
CA ILE A 115 -13.41 6.27 -7.92
C ILE A 115 -13.37 5.83 -6.46
N ASP A 116 -14.23 4.90 -6.09
CA ASP A 116 -14.27 4.28 -4.77
C ASP A 116 -14.38 2.75 -4.89
N GLU A 117 -14.63 2.06 -3.79
CA GLU A 117 -14.70 0.60 -3.74
C GLU A 117 -15.87 0.01 -4.54
N ASP A 118 -16.94 0.77 -4.78
CA ASP A 118 -18.07 0.31 -5.61
C ASP A 118 -17.80 0.44 -7.12
N THR A 119 -16.74 1.16 -7.47
CA THR A 119 -16.36 1.31 -8.89
C THR A 119 -15.79 -0.02 -9.40
N PRO A 120 -16.32 -0.56 -10.51
CA PRO A 120 -15.78 -1.77 -11.11
C PRO A 120 -14.28 -1.64 -11.43
N ALA A 121 -13.54 -2.72 -11.14
CA ALA A 121 -12.15 -2.81 -11.55
C ALA A 121 -12.07 -3.01 -13.07
N ASP A 122 -11.38 -2.10 -13.76
CA ASP A 122 -11.15 -2.16 -15.20
C ASP A 122 -9.76 -1.57 -15.52
N PRO A 123 -8.69 -2.35 -15.33
CA PRO A 123 -7.33 -1.87 -15.52
C PRO A 123 -7.01 -1.58 -16.99
N ASP A 124 -6.42 -0.42 -17.26
CA ASP A 124 -5.91 -0.01 -18.57
C ASP A 124 -4.42 -0.35 -18.80
N THR A 125 -3.80 -1.08 -17.87
CA THR A 125 -2.39 -1.49 -17.98
C THR A 125 -2.21 -2.98 -17.68
N LYS A 126 -1.19 -3.61 -18.31
CA LYS A 126 -0.81 -5.00 -18.01
C LYS A 126 -0.54 -5.23 -16.52
N ARG A 127 0.09 -4.25 -15.85
CA ARG A 127 0.37 -4.33 -14.41
C ARG A 127 -0.91 -4.30 -13.58
N GLY A 128 -1.89 -3.49 -13.95
CA GLY A 128 -3.20 -3.45 -13.32
C GLY A 128 -3.94 -4.78 -13.48
N TRP A 129 -3.98 -5.32 -14.70
CA TRP A 129 -4.60 -6.62 -14.99
C TRP A 129 -3.98 -7.77 -14.19
N ASN A 130 -2.66 -7.79 -14.09
CA ASN A 130 -1.97 -8.80 -13.29
C ASN A 130 -2.34 -8.72 -11.80
N ARG A 131 -2.50 -7.51 -11.27
CA ARG A 131 -2.96 -7.32 -9.89
C ARG A 131 -4.40 -7.75 -9.67
N LEU A 132 -5.30 -7.37 -10.58
CA LEU A 132 -6.70 -7.77 -10.51
C LEU A 132 -6.86 -9.30 -10.58
N LYS A 133 -6.10 -9.97 -11.44
CA LYS A 133 -6.08 -11.44 -11.49
C LYS A 133 -5.62 -12.05 -10.17
N LEU A 134 -4.58 -11.47 -9.53
CA LEU A 134 -4.12 -11.95 -8.22
C LEU A 134 -5.17 -11.70 -7.13
N GLU A 135 -5.81 -10.52 -7.11
CA GLU A 135 -6.90 -10.25 -6.16
C GLU A 135 -8.00 -11.32 -6.24
N ASN A 136 -8.50 -11.58 -7.47
CA ASN A 136 -9.55 -12.59 -7.69
C ASN A 136 -9.07 -13.99 -7.26
N TYR A 137 -7.86 -14.38 -7.64
CA TYR A 137 -7.29 -15.67 -7.26
C TYR A 137 -7.22 -15.85 -5.73
N LEU A 138 -6.77 -14.83 -5.00
CA LEU A 138 -6.66 -14.89 -3.53
C LEU A 138 -8.03 -14.91 -2.86
N LEU A 139 -9.01 -14.16 -3.38
CA LEU A 139 -10.39 -14.15 -2.88
C LEU A 139 -11.09 -15.49 -3.09
N ASP A 140 -10.78 -16.19 -4.19
CA ASP A 140 -11.31 -17.52 -4.48
C ASP A 140 -10.59 -18.62 -3.67
N LEU A 141 -9.33 -18.41 -3.30
CA LEU A 141 -8.50 -19.41 -2.65
C LEU A 141 -8.71 -19.50 -1.14
N TYR A 142 -8.89 -18.35 -0.46
CA TYR A 142 -9.03 -18.29 1.00
C TYR A 142 -10.25 -17.48 1.42
N ASP A 143 -11.18 -18.07 2.16
CA ASP A 143 -12.42 -17.43 2.62
C ASP A 143 -12.21 -16.14 3.43
N ASN A 144 -11.12 -16.07 4.21
CA ASN A 144 -10.77 -14.91 5.02
C ASN A 144 -9.77 -13.96 4.33
N THR A 145 -9.80 -13.88 3.00
CA THR A 145 -8.97 -12.93 2.26
C THR A 145 -9.51 -11.51 2.37
N ARG A 146 -8.60 -10.56 2.58
CA ARG A 146 -8.84 -9.12 2.54
C ARG A 146 -7.84 -8.43 1.65
N ILE A 147 -8.29 -7.42 0.93
CA ILE A 147 -7.50 -6.68 -0.05
C ILE A 147 -7.48 -5.21 0.32
N ILE A 148 -6.29 -4.62 0.41
CA ILE A 148 -6.14 -3.16 0.47
C ILE A 148 -5.57 -2.69 -0.87
N ARG A 149 -6.37 -1.94 -1.64
CA ARG A 149 -5.96 -1.27 -2.87
C ARG A 149 -5.28 0.04 -2.54
N ALA A 150 -3.98 -0.03 -2.27
CA ALA A 150 -3.21 1.12 -1.83
C ALA A 150 -2.93 2.11 -2.98
N GLY A 151 -3.01 3.39 -2.68
CA GLY A 151 -2.47 4.48 -3.48
C GLY A 151 -0.95 4.48 -3.47
N GLY A 152 -0.33 5.58 -3.87
CA GLY A 152 1.12 5.74 -3.76
C GLY A 152 1.56 5.76 -2.30
N ILE A 153 2.12 4.65 -1.80
CA ILE A 153 2.59 4.52 -0.41
C ILE A 153 3.88 5.33 -0.24
N TYR A 154 3.90 6.23 0.73
CA TYR A 154 5.05 7.03 1.09
C TYR A 154 5.21 7.15 2.61
N GLY A 155 6.38 7.62 3.06
CA GLY A 155 6.72 7.86 4.46
C GLY A 155 8.21 8.17 4.61
N PRO A 156 8.76 8.18 5.84
CA PRO A 156 10.18 8.40 6.10
C PRO A 156 11.07 7.53 5.20
N ASN A 157 12.12 8.12 4.65
CA ASN A 157 13.07 7.49 3.72
C ASN A 157 12.48 6.97 2.38
N ARG A 158 11.18 7.13 2.14
CA ARG A 158 10.50 6.74 0.90
C ARG A 158 9.44 7.74 0.52
N SER A 159 9.85 8.93 0.11
CA SER A 159 8.92 9.97 -0.30
C SER A 159 9.45 10.79 -1.49
N LEU A 160 8.55 11.52 -2.15
CA LEU A 160 8.94 12.45 -3.20
C LEU A 160 9.79 13.60 -2.65
N ILE A 161 9.47 14.09 -1.46
CA ILE A 161 10.23 15.20 -0.85
C ILE A 161 11.68 14.81 -0.57
N ASN A 162 11.95 13.57 -0.11
CA ASN A 162 13.31 13.07 0.06
C ASN A 162 14.07 13.02 -1.27
N ARG A 163 13.40 12.60 -2.37
CA ARG A 163 14.01 12.61 -3.70
C ARG A 163 14.38 13.99 -4.17
N PHE A 164 13.53 14.98 -3.91
CA PHE A 164 13.81 16.40 -4.21
C PHE A 164 15.02 16.92 -3.43
N ILE A 165 15.06 16.70 -2.12
CA ILE A 165 16.17 17.12 -1.26
C ILE A 165 17.49 16.48 -1.72
N ASN A 166 17.43 15.21 -2.19
CA ASN A 166 18.60 14.48 -2.68
C ASN A 166 18.96 14.78 -4.16
N GLY A 167 18.23 15.70 -4.82
CA GLY A 167 18.48 16.06 -6.22
C GLY A 167 18.13 14.97 -7.25
N ASP A 168 17.37 13.95 -6.88
CA ASP A 168 16.94 12.89 -7.81
C ASP A 168 15.68 13.29 -8.57
N PHE A 169 15.86 13.99 -9.67
CA PHE A 169 14.79 14.44 -10.56
C PHE A 169 14.62 13.57 -11.82
N SER A 170 15.41 12.53 -11.99
CA SER A 170 15.58 11.80 -13.26
C SER A 170 14.28 11.21 -13.86
N ARG A 171 13.24 11.03 -13.07
CA ARG A 171 11.95 10.45 -13.50
C ARG A 171 10.75 11.28 -13.07
N LEU A 172 10.99 12.51 -12.60
CA LEU A 172 9.93 13.37 -12.11
C LEU A 172 9.46 14.31 -13.22
N LYS A 173 8.15 14.39 -13.39
CA LYS A 173 7.49 15.30 -14.33
C LYS A 173 6.46 16.11 -13.58
N ALA A 174 6.59 17.42 -13.62
CA ALA A 174 5.57 18.34 -13.11
C ALA A 174 4.43 18.44 -14.12
N ASP A 175 3.62 17.40 -14.19
CA ASP A 175 2.42 17.32 -15.03
C ASP A 175 1.16 17.46 -14.17
N ASN A 176 0.02 17.64 -14.82
CA ASN A 176 -1.29 17.73 -14.16
C ASN A 176 -1.93 16.35 -13.92
N LYS A 177 -1.12 15.27 -13.83
CA LYS A 177 -1.64 13.96 -13.51
C LYS A 177 -2.04 13.87 -12.04
N MET A 178 -3.31 13.50 -11.81
CA MET A 178 -3.84 13.27 -10.46
C MET A 178 -3.29 11.97 -9.86
N VAL A 179 -2.84 12.04 -8.63
CA VAL A 179 -2.28 10.90 -7.88
C VAL A 179 -2.94 10.83 -6.50
N SER A 180 -3.46 9.65 -6.16
CA SER A 180 -3.92 9.33 -4.81
C SER A 180 -2.78 8.65 -4.06
N ARG A 181 -2.56 9.03 -2.80
CA ARG A 181 -1.45 8.59 -1.95
C ARG A 181 -1.96 8.09 -0.61
N ILE A 182 -1.10 7.47 0.14
CA ILE A 182 -1.32 7.18 1.56
C ILE A 182 0.01 7.20 2.30
N HIS A 183 0.04 7.83 3.47
CA HIS A 183 1.18 7.73 4.36
C HIS A 183 1.25 6.32 4.96
N VAL A 184 2.45 5.76 5.07
CA VAL A 184 2.65 4.38 5.55
C VAL A 184 2.12 4.16 6.96
N MET A 185 2.15 5.17 7.84
CA MET A 185 1.57 5.12 9.18
C MET A 185 0.06 4.84 9.13
N ASP A 186 -0.69 5.62 8.36
CA ASP A 186 -2.14 5.42 8.23
C ASP A 186 -2.46 4.11 7.51
N LEU A 187 -1.64 3.69 6.53
CA LEU A 187 -1.77 2.37 5.92
C LEU A 187 -1.58 1.25 6.96
N CYS A 188 -0.59 1.34 7.84
CA CYS A 188 -0.38 0.36 8.91
C CYS A 188 -1.56 0.32 9.89
N ARG A 189 -2.14 1.46 10.23
CA ARG A 189 -3.36 1.51 11.06
C ARG A 189 -4.55 0.85 10.35
N ILE A 190 -4.73 1.07 9.05
CA ILE A 190 -5.74 0.36 8.25
C ILE A 190 -5.47 -1.14 8.26
N ILE A 191 -4.23 -1.58 8.05
CA ILE A 191 -3.84 -3.00 8.09
C ILE A 191 -4.22 -3.63 9.43
N LEU A 192 -3.87 -2.99 10.55
CA LEU A 192 -4.14 -3.50 11.90
C LEU A 192 -5.63 -3.55 12.22
N SER A 193 -6.40 -2.56 11.79
CA SER A 193 -7.84 -2.52 12.01
C SER A 193 -8.59 -3.48 11.08
N PHE A 194 -8.29 -3.46 9.79
CA PHE A 194 -8.91 -4.32 8.79
C PHE A 194 -8.47 -5.79 8.92
N GLY A 195 -7.27 -6.05 9.41
CA GLY A 195 -6.73 -7.39 9.65
C GLY A 195 -7.31 -8.12 10.87
N LYS A 196 -8.21 -7.52 11.66
CA LYS A 196 -8.88 -8.18 12.79
C LYS A 196 -10.05 -9.02 12.32
N ILE A 197 -10.20 -10.25 12.84
CA ILE A 197 -11.33 -11.13 12.51
C ILE A 197 -12.71 -10.47 12.75
N ASN A 198 -12.81 -9.63 13.78
CA ASN A 198 -14.02 -8.90 14.15
C ASN A 198 -14.05 -7.47 13.56
N SER A 199 -13.42 -7.24 12.40
CA SER A 199 -13.55 -5.94 11.73
C SER A 199 -15.02 -5.62 11.46
N THR A 200 -15.42 -4.39 11.75
CA THR A 200 -16.81 -3.91 11.56
C THR A 200 -17.16 -3.63 10.11
N ILE A 201 -16.19 -3.80 9.20
CA ILE A 201 -16.36 -3.53 7.77
C ILE A 201 -16.89 -4.79 7.07
N SER A 202 -17.99 -4.65 6.35
CA SER A 202 -18.69 -5.75 5.67
C SER A 202 -18.14 -6.11 4.29
N THR A 203 -17.04 -5.49 3.86
CA THR A 203 -16.39 -5.77 2.58
C THR A 203 -15.03 -6.42 2.76
N ASN A 204 -14.59 -7.22 1.78
CA ASN A 204 -13.25 -7.78 1.72
C ASN A 204 -12.25 -6.87 0.99
N ILE A 205 -12.67 -5.73 0.46
CA ILE A 205 -11.83 -4.82 -0.34
C ILE A 205 -11.98 -3.40 0.17
N VAL A 206 -10.84 -2.73 0.42
CA VAL A 206 -10.78 -1.34 0.88
C VAL A 206 -9.72 -0.57 0.10
N ASN A 207 -10.01 0.68 -0.27
CA ASN A 207 -9.01 1.58 -0.81
C ASN A 207 -8.17 2.19 0.32
N GLY A 208 -6.85 1.98 0.28
CA GLY A 208 -5.89 2.61 1.17
C GLY A 208 -5.39 3.92 0.57
N VAL A 209 -6.12 5.01 0.77
CA VAL A 209 -5.78 6.36 0.25
C VAL A 209 -6.03 7.43 1.31
N ASP A 210 -5.30 8.54 1.23
CA ASP A 210 -5.54 9.74 2.04
C ASP A 210 -6.78 10.51 1.54
N LYS A 211 -7.11 11.62 2.25
CA LYS A 211 -8.32 12.39 1.97
C LYS A 211 -8.23 13.24 0.69
N LEU A 212 -7.01 13.55 0.21
CA LEU A 212 -6.84 14.57 -0.83
C LEU A 212 -5.93 14.09 -1.96
N PRO A 213 -6.49 13.50 -3.02
CA PRO A 213 -5.77 13.31 -4.28
C PRO A 213 -5.25 14.65 -4.81
N SER A 214 -4.01 14.68 -5.26
CA SER A 214 -3.35 15.91 -5.75
C SER A 214 -2.62 15.66 -7.07
N SER A 215 -2.50 16.69 -7.90
CA SER A 215 -1.70 16.59 -9.11
C SER A 215 -0.19 16.54 -8.79
N ASN A 216 0.61 16.02 -9.71
CA ASN A 216 2.06 16.09 -9.57
C ASN A 216 2.54 17.53 -9.49
N GLN A 217 1.99 18.43 -10.32
CA GLN A 217 2.34 19.85 -10.29
C GLN A 217 2.06 20.49 -8.92
N GLU A 218 0.86 20.26 -8.37
CA GLU A 218 0.51 20.76 -7.03
C GLU A 218 1.47 20.23 -5.95
N THR A 219 1.76 18.94 -6.03
CA THR A 219 2.67 18.26 -5.11
C THR A 219 4.08 18.87 -5.17
N PHE A 220 4.60 19.09 -6.37
CA PHE A 220 5.96 19.62 -6.57
C PHE A 220 6.05 21.10 -6.18
N THR A 221 5.01 21.90 -6.47
CA THR A 221 4.94 23.30 -6.01
C THR A 221 5.00 23.38 -4.48
N TYR A 222 4.30 22.47 -3.79
CA TYR A 222 4.37 22.39 -2.33
C TYR A 222 5.77 22.00 -1.84
N ILE A 223 6.39 20.98 -2.43
CA ILE A 223 7.75 20.56 -2.07
C ILE A 223 8.74 21.70 -2.27
N GLN A 224 8.70 22.39 -3.42
CA GLN A 224 9.55 23.56 -3.68
C GLN A 224 9.37 24.63 -2.61
N LYS A 225 8.12 24.94 -2.24
CA LYS A 225 7.82 25.93 -1.20
C LYS A 225 8.44 25.56 0.15
N VAL A 226 8.42 24.28 0.51
CA VAL A 226 8.90 23.80 1.82
C VAL A 226 10.42 23.63 1.85
N THR A 227 11.02 23.18 0.74
CA THR A 227 12.45 22.79 0.72
C THR A 227 13.36 23.85 0.06
N GLY A 228 12.80 24.80 -0.68
CA GLY A 228 13.57 25.73 -1.50
C GLY A 228 14.22 25.10 -2.74
N THR A 229 14.04 23.79 -2.99
CA THR A 229 14.66 23.10 -4.14
C THR A 229 13.99 23.49 -5.45
N PRO A 230 14.73 23.58 -6.57
CA PRO A 230 14.13 23.92 -7.87
C PRO A 230 13.13 22.86 -8.35
N MET A 231 12.14 23.31 -9.10
CA MET A 231 11.17 22.41 -9.74
C MET A 231 11.83 21.60 -10.86
N PRO A 232 11.45 20.31 -11.02
CA PRO A 232 11.75 19.60 -12.25
C PRO A 232 11.04 20.24 -13.44
N ILE A 233 11.40 19.81 -14.66
CA ILE A 233 10.82 20.35 -15.90
C ILE A 233 9.30 20.32 -15.84
N THR A 234 8.68 21.49 -15.94
CA THR A 234 7.23 21.63 -15.97
C THR A 234 6.72 21.28 -17.38
N ILE A 235 5.80 20.36 -17.47
CA ILE A 235 5.06 20.09 -18.70
C ILE A 235 3.76 20.87 -18.60
N ASN A 236 3.64 21.96 -19.36
CA ASN A 236 2.40 22.71 -19.44
C ASN A 236 1.31 21.84 -20.08
N GLN A 237 0.44 21.31 -19.26
CA GLN A 237 -0.80 20.64 -19.71
C GLN A 237 -1.98 21.48 -19.22
N ASN A 238 -2.81 21.92 -20.14
CA ASN A 238 -4.02 22.70 -19.81
C ASN A 238 -5.12 21.85 -19.14
N GLN A 239 -5.03 20.54 -19.24
CA GLN A 239 -6.01 19.63 -18.66
C GLN A 239 -5.42 18.81 -17.52
N VAL A 240 -6.21 18.60 -16.47
CA VAL A 240 -5.92 17.63 -15.42
C VAL A 240 -6.30 16.25 -15.94
N ILE A 241 -5.40 15.29 -15.80
CA ILE A 241 -5.60 13.91 -16.25
C ILE A 241 -5.60 12.93 -15.08
N GLY A 242 -6.24 11.77 -15.25
CA GLY A 242 -6.32 10.72 -14.27
C GLY A 242 -7.65 10.68 -13.55
N ARG A 243 -7.64 10.31 -12.27
CA ARG A 243 -8.83 10.12 -11.43
C ARG A 243 -8.56 10.48 -9.98
N LYS A 244 -9.63 10.77 -9.24
CA LYS A 244 -9.59 10.96 -7.78
C LYS A 244 -10.05 9.66 -7.12
N ILE A 245 -9.18 8.98 -6.40
CA ILE A 245 -9.57 7.77 -5.66
C ILE A 245 -9.85 8.15 -4.22
N THR A 246 -10.98 7.68 -3.71
CA THR A 246 -11.45 7.85 -2.33
C THR A 246 -11.68 6.49 -1.70
N SER A 247 -11.92 6.47 -0.40
CA SER A 247 -12.35 5.27 0.32
C SER A 247 -13.61 5.54 1.12
N LYS A 248 -14.56 4.63 1.02
CA LYS A 248 -15.78 4.62 1.84
C LYS A 248 -15.51 4.11 3.27
N TYR A 249 -14.48 3.30 3.42
CA TYR A 249 -14.26 2.52 4.64
C TYR A 249 -13.04 2.96 5.45
N ALA A 250 -12.03 3.60 4.83
CA ALA A 250 -10.79 3.93 5.52
C ALA A 250 -10.99 4.79 6.77
N MET A 251 -11.92 5.74 6.75
CA MET A 251 -12.23 6.57 7.92
C MET A 251 -12.70 5.74 9.12
N GLY A 252 -13.59 4.77 8.90
CA GLY A 252 -14.07 3.88 9.98
C GLY A 252 -12.96 2.99 10.53
N LEU A 253 -12.05 2.53 9.66
CA LEU A 253 -10.88 1.74 10.06
C LEU A 253 -9.82 2.55 10.82
N LEU A 254 -9.84 3.86 10.70
CA LEU A 254 -8.92 4.81 11.35
C LEU A 254 -9.53 5.54 12.55
N ASP A 255 -10.61 5.01 13.14
CA ASP A 255 -11.32 5.65 14.24
C ASP A 255 -11.73 7.11 13.91
N ASN A 256 -12.13 7.31 12.66
CA ASN A 256 -12.51 8.60 12.05
C ASN A 256 -11.39 9.65 11.97
N GLN A 257 -10.12 9.25 12.16
CA GLN A 257 -9.00 10.18 12.15
C GLN A 257 -7.77 9.64 11.41
N TYR A 258 -7.40 10.29 10.29
CA TYR A 258 -6.08 10.15 9.70
C TYR A 258 -5.05 10.93 10.54
N ILE A 259 -3.86 10.35 10.72
CA ILE A 259 -2.70 11.09 11.27
C ILE A 259 -2.16 12.02 10.17
N PHE A 260 -2.11 11.55 8.93
CA PHE A 260 -1.65 12.30 7.77
C PHE A 260 -2.76 12.40 6.72
N PRO A 261 -3.73 13.33 6.90
CA PRO A 261 -4.91 13.40 6.04
C PRO A 261 -4.59 13.80 4.60
N THR A 262 -3.46 14.44 4.34
CA THR A 262 -2.98 14.80 3.01
C THR A 262 -1.46 14.60 2.89
N PHE A 263 -0.96 14.64 1.66
CA PHE A 263 0.49 14.59 1.43
C PHE A 263 1.27 15.73 2.09
N ARG A 264 0.61 16.84 2.46
CA ARG A 264 1.28 18.02 3.05
C ARG A 264 1.79 17.70 4.44
N GLU A 265 0.94 17.17 5.29
CA GLU A 265 1.30 16.75 6.64
C GLU A 265 2.29 15.59 6.59
N GLY A 266 2.04 14.62 5.72
CA GLY A 266 2.92 13.44 5.61
C GLY A 266 4.30 13.74 5.03
N PHE A 267 4.47 14.77 4.20
CA PHE A 267 5.79 15.16 3.71
C PHE A 267 6.60 15.91 4.77
N LEU A 268 5.94 16.64 5.67
CA LEU A 268 6.62 17.25 6.81
C LEU A 268 7.18 16.18 7.74
N ASP A 269 6.43 15.10 8.01
CA ASP A 269 6.92 13.94 8.76
C ASP A 269 8.16 13.31 8.09
N CYS A 270 8.18 13.22 6.76
CA CYS A 270 9.31 12.64 6.02
C CYS A 270 10.62 13.44 6.12
N ILE A 271 10.60 14.68 6.56
CA ILE A 271 11.78 15.55 6.69
C ILE A 271 12.14 15.90 8.14
N SER A 272 11.28 15.58 9.11
CA SER A 272 11.50 15.88 10.52
C SER A 272 12.52 14.95 11.20
N ASP A 273 12.80 13.77 10.63
CA ASP A 273 13.72 12.76 11.20
C ASP A 273 15.18 12.92 10.73
N LYS A 274 15.65 14.13 10.47
CA LYS A 274 17.03 14.39 10.01
C LYS A 274 17.95 14.98 11.05
N ASP A 275 17.59 14.88 12.35
CA ASP A 275 18.49 15.26 13.46
C ASP A 275 19.07 14.02 14.14
#